data_1dda3631397c87d0f70a3baeb48356f9
#
_entry.id   1dda3631397c87d0f70a3baeb48356f9
#
_cell.length_a   1.000
_cell.length_b   1.000
_cell.length_c   1.000
_cell.angle_alpha   90.00
_cell.angle_beta   90.00
_cell.angle_gamma   90.00
#
_symmetry.space_group_name_H-M   'P 1'
#
loop_
_entity.id
_entity.type
_entity.pdbx_description
1 polymer ?
#
loop_
_entity_poly.entity_id
_entity_poly.type
_entity_poly.pdbx_seq_one_letter_code
_entity_poly.pdbx_strand_id
1 'polypeptide(L)'
;MPAMQGNWHMPHTLALRNIGHLFDHPEAVAWGPDGRAYAGGEAGQLYRFGLDGGSLEEVARVPGGFLLGLAHDADGNTYACDDKAPAVHRITPDGRVSVYANGNAAQKMRVPNYPVFDDAGNLYVSDSGNWGARDGCIWKVAPGGGAAVWDRQANGFTNGMCLSADGRYLYVAESSPPLISRIEILPDGSAGRRDILVELPRQVPDGLALDIAGHLYISLYNPNIIYRLTPDGTLETLYDDWEQLMLVAPTNIAFGGPDMKTLIIASLCGWSVHVAAMETPGLRLRYPKLTQ
;
A
#
# COMPACT_ATOMS: atom_id res chain seq x y z
N MET A 1 -19.65 39.10 -23.67
CA MET A 1 -19.78 37.94 -22.78
C MET A 1 -18.95 38.22 -21.56
N PRO A 2 -19.49 38.20 -20.33
CA PRO A 2 -18.67 38.37 -19.14
C PRO A 2 -17.74 37.17 -19.02
N ALA A 3 -16.43 37.41 -18.83
CA ALA A 3 -15.46 36.39 -18.53
C ALA A 3 -15.86 35.68 -17.22
N MET A 4 -16.07 34.38 -17.28
CA MET A 4 -16.22 33.59 -16.08
C MET A 4 -14.87 33.64 -15.33
N GLN A 5 -14.82 34.42 -14.25
CA GLN A 5 -13.74 34.30 -13.28
C GLN A 5 -14.02 33.05 -12.46
N GLY A 6 -13.61 31.89 -13.00
CA GLY A 6 -13.53 30.67 -12.23
C GLY A 6 -12.37 30.80 -11.24
N ASN A 7 -12.64 30.67 -9.95
CA ASN A 7 -11.60 30.42 -8.95
C ASN A 7 -11.00 29.02 -9.23
N TRP A 8 -9.93 28.98 -10.02
CA TRP A 8 -9.19 27.76 -10.39
C TRP A 8 -8.25 27.26 -9.28
N HIS A 9 -8.31 27.83 -8.09
CA HIS A 9 -7.60 27.30 -6.95
C HIS A 9 -8.41 26.17 -6.32
N MET A 10 -8.12 24.95 -6.73
CA MET A 10 -8.38 23.79 -5.88
C MET A 10 -7.47 23.93 -4.66
N PRO A 11 -8.01 24.11 -3.44
CA PRO A 11 -7.15 24.20 -2.27
C PRO A 11 -6.50 22.84 -2.06
N HIS A 12 -5.19 22.71 -2.30
CA HIS A 12 -4.45 21.57 -1.77
C HIS A 12 -4.55 21.63 -0.25
N THR A 13 -5.26 20.66 0.34
CA THR A 13 -5.36 20.57 1.80
C THR A 13 -4.10 19.95 2.41
N LEU A 14 -3.26 19.29 1.59
CA LEU A 14 -1.98 18.74 2.01
C LEU A 14 -0.82 19.64 1.58
N ALA A 15 0.06 19.97 2.53
CA ALA A 15 1.34 20.58 2.27
C ALA A 15 2.39 19.45 2.11
N LEU A 16 2.74 19.12 0.87
CA LEU A 16 3.72 18.09 0.57
C LEU A 16 5.15 18.62 0.74
N ARG A 17 6.02 17.80 1.31
CA ARG A 17 7.46 18.00 1.36
C ARG A 17 8.15 16.78 0.76
N ASN A 18 8.98 17.00 -0.26
CA ASN A 18 9.84 15.95 -0.80
C ASN A 18 10.96 15.66 0.20
N ILE A 19 11.23 14.39 0.46
CA ILE A 19 12.24 13.93 1.42
C ILE A 19 13.41 13.20 0.76
N GLY A 20 13.41 13.06 -0.57
CA GLY A 20 14.54 12.48 -1.31
C GLY A 20 14.21 12.14 -2.75
N HIS A 21 15.24 12.21 -3.61
CA HIS A 21 15.20 11.85 -5.03
C HIS A 21 16.22 10.74 -5.38
N LEU A 22 16.73 10.00 -4.38
CA LEU A 22 17.72 8.95 -4.58
C LEU A 22 17.11 7.55 -4.56
N PHE A 23 15.78 7.47 -4.64
CA PHE A 23 15.08 6.23 -4.76
C PHE A 23 15.04 5.78 -6.22
N ASP A 24 15.13 4.49 -6.46
CA ASP A 24 14.94 3.91 -7.80
C ASP A 24 13.49 3.45 -7.92
N HIS A 25 12.63 4.26 -8.56
CA HIS A 25 11.19 3.99 -8.75
C HIS A 25 10.53 3.44 -7.47
N PRO A 26 10.42 4.25 -6.38
CA PRO A 26 9.84 3.77 -5.13
C PRO A 26 8.34 3.51 -5.33
N GLU A 27 7.98 2.24 -5.33
CA GLU A 27 6.58 1.84 -5.50
C GLU A 27 5.87 1.73 -4.15
N ALA A 28 6.53 1.14 -3.16
CA ALA A 28 5.98 0.98 -1.82
C ALA A 28 6.57 1.95 -0.81
N VAL A 29 5.77 2.27 0.20
CA VAL A 29 6.24 2.87 1.46
C VAL A 29 5.55 2.20 2.64
N ALA A 30 6.31 2.00 3.72
CA ALA A 30 5.80 1.45 4.97
C ALA A 30 6.52 2.07 6.17
N TRP A 31 5.85 2.10 7.34
CA TRP A 31 6.46 2.47 8.61
C TRP A 31 6.87 1.22 9.36
N GLY A 32 8.11 1.11 9.76
CA GLY A 32 8.65 -0.05 10.45
C GLY A 32 8.52 0.02 11.98
N PRO A 33 8.60 -1.12 12.67
CA PRO A 33 8.55 -1.19 14.14
C PRO A 33 9.77 -0.53 14.81
N ASP A 34 10.86 -0.32 14.07
CA ASP A 34 12.07 0.38 14.51
C ASP A 34 11.94 1.92 14.46
N GLY A 35 10.78 2.44 14.07
CA GLY A 35 10.54 3.87 13.94
C GLY A 35 11.20 4.51 12.72
N ARG A 36 11.40 3.75 11.65
CA ARG A 36 11.94 4.19 10.37
C ARG A 36 10.93 3.93 9.25
N ALA A 37 11.01 4.70 8.18
CA ALA A 37 10.28 4.45 6.95
C ALA A 37 11.08 3.53 6.02
N TYR A 38 10.34 2.74 5.24
CA TYR A 38 10.88 1.82 4.25
C TYR A 38 10.25 2.06 2.90
N ALA A 39 11.00 1.77 1.82
CA ALA A 39 10.48 1.80 0.45
C ALA A 39 11.06 0.63 -0.36
N GLY A 40 10.26 0.09 -1.28
CA GLY A 40 10.71 -0.87 -2.29
C GLY A 40 11.13 -0.16 -3.58
N GLY A 41 12.10 -0.70 -4.32
CA GLY A 41 12.57 -0.15 -5.59
C GLY A 41 12.47 -1.11 -6.76
N GLU A 42 12.53 -0.58 -8.00
CA GLU A 42 12.32 -1.36 -9.24
C GLU A 42 13.43 -2.36 -9.55
N ALA A 43 14.65 -2.16 -9.03
CA ALA A 43 15.73 -3.13 -9.16
C ALA A 43 15.91 -3.99 -7.89
N GLY A 44 14.82 -4.17 -7.13
CA GLY A 44 14.73 -5.05 -5.97
C GLY A 44 15.32 -4.47 -4.69
N GLN A 45 15.60 -3.17 -4.64
CA GLN A 45 16.13 -2.51 -3.45
C GLN A 45 15.06 -2.47 -2.34
N LEU A 46 15.51 -2.70 -1.11
CA LEU A 46 14.78 -2.32 0.10
C LEU A 46 15.53 -1.13 0.72
N TYR A 47 14.90 0.02 0.70
CA TYR A 47 15.39 1.23 1.33
C TYR A 47 14.85 1.38 2.74
N ARG A 48 15.68 1.97 3.64
CA ARG A 48 15.29 2.45 4.97
C ARG A 48 15.71 3.90 5.12
N PHE A 49 14.83 4.76 5.66
CA PHE A 49 15.09 6.19 5.73
C PHE A 49 14.37 6.89 6.88
N GLY A 50 14.80 8.11 7.18
CA GLY A 50 14.15 9.01 8.14
C GLY A 50 13.15 9.92 7.45
N LEU A 51 12.12 10.37 8.18
CA LEU A 51 11.12 11.32 7.66
C LEU A 51 11.66 12.75 7.48
N ASP A 52 12.87 13.02 7.96
CA ASP A 52 13.59 14.28 7.74
C ASP A 52 14.30 14.36 6.39
N GLY A 53 14.46 13.23 5.69
CA GLY A 53 15.21 13.11 4.43
C GLY A 53 16.72 12.93 4.62
N GLY A 54 17.20 12.83 5.88
CA GLY A 54 18.64 12.88 6.21
C GLY A 54 19.37 11.54 6.19
N SER A 55 18.67 10.41 6.13
CA SER A 55 19.30 9.08 6.28
C SER A 55 18.65 8.05 5.36
N LEU A 56 19.02 8.05 4.10
CA LEU A 56 18.62 7.01 3.16
C LEU A 56 19.70 5.94 3.07
N GLU A 57 19.33 4.69 3.27
CA GLU A 57 20.21 3.53 3.09
C GLU A 57 19.51 2.40 2.33
N GLU A 58 20.21 1.70 1.48
CA GLU A 58 19.77 0.41 0.93
C GLU A 58 20.18 -0.68 1.91
N VAL A 59 19.18 -1.29 2.57
CA VAL A 59 19.43 -2.30 3.62
C VAL A 59 19.44 -3.72 3.08
N ALA A 60 18.83 -3.95 1.90
CA ALA A 60 18.83 -5.24 1.23
C ALA A 60 18.51 -5.06 -0.26
N ARG A 61 18.74 -6.14 -1.02
CA ARG A 61 18.33 -6.21 -2.42
C ARG A 61 17.87 -7.63 -2.77
N VAL A 62 16.71 -7.73 -3.44
CA VAL A 62 16.27 -8.95 -4.12
C VAL A 62 16.79 -8.90 -5.55
N PRO A 63 17.78 -9.72 -5.92
CA PRO A 63 18.40 -9.62 -7.24
C PRO A 63 17.40 -9.87 -8.37
N GLY A 64 17.26 -8.91 -9.28
CA GLY A 64 16.32 -8.97 -10.41
C GLY A 64 14.86 -8.80 -10.05
N GLY A 65 14.55 -8.45 -8.79
CA GLY A 65 13.18 -8.18 -8.34
C GLY A 65 12.71 -6.77 -8.68
N PHE A 66 11.43 -6.55 -8.42
CA PHE A 66 10.79 -5.24 -8.27
C PHE A 66 9.90 -5.31 -7.03
N LEU A 67 10.30 -4.61 -5.97
CA LEU A 67 9.59 -4.66 -4.70
C LEU A 67 8.42 -3.69 -4.71
N LEU A 68 7.21 -4.27 -4.69
CA LEU A 68 5.95 -3.59 -4.58
C LEU A 68 5.59 -3.36 -3.08
N GLY A 69 4.44 -3.81 -2.60
CA GLY A 69 4.00 -3.59 -1.22
C GLY A 69 4.91 -4.19 -0.16
N LEU A 70 4.96 -3.56 1.01
CA LEU A 70 5.78 -3.93 2.17
C LEU A 70 4.95 -4.08 3.44
N ALA A 71 5.23 -5.11 4.24
CA ALA A 71 4.76 -5.25 5.62
C ALA A 71 5.90 -5.67 6.55
N HIS A 72 5.76 -5.46 7.84
CA HIS A 72 6.78 -5.82 8.83
C HIS A 72 6.21 -6.70 9.94
N ASP A 73 7.03 -7.56 10.54
CA ASP A 73 6.73 -8.23 11.78
C ASP A 73 7.38 -7.52 13.00
N ALA A 74 7.10 -8.01 14.20
CA ALA A 74 7.62 -7.41 15.43
C ALA A 74 9.14 -7.57 15.60
N ASP A 75 9.75 -8.53 14.92
CA ASP A 75 11.20 -8.78 14.94
C ASP A 75 11.93 -7.92 13.89
N GLY A 76 11.21 -7.05 13.18
CA GLY A 76 11.74 -6.14 12.15
C GLY A 76 12.01 -6.80 10.81
N ASN A 77 11.54 -8.02 10.57
CA ASN A 77 11.62 -8.59 9.23
C ASN A 77 10.63 -7.84 8.32
N THR A 78 11.04 -7.58 7.08
CA THR A 78 10.21 -7.02 6.02
C THR A 78 9.67 -8.16 5.14
N TYR A 79 8.39 -8.11 4.84
CA TYR A 79 7.72 -8.99 3.88
C TYR A 79 7.39 -8.15 2.65
N ALA A 80 8.11 -8.40 1.57
CA ALA A 80 8.05 -7.62 0.35
C ALA A 80 7.45 -8.45 -0.80
N CYS A 81 6.42 -7.92 -1.44
CA CYS A 81 5.90 -8.48 -2.67
C CYS A 81 6.84 -8.17 -3.84
N ASP A 82 7.07 -9.14 -4.72
CA ASP A 82 7.94 -9.02 -5.88
C ASP A 82 7.18 -9.41 -7.15
N ASP A 83 7.08 -8.48 -8.11
CA ASP A 83 6.41 -8.69 -9.39
C ASP A 83 7.28 -9.48 -10.39
N LYS A 84 8.58 -9.18 -10.47
CA LYS A 84 9.49 -9.80 -11.47
C LYS A 84 9.82 -11.25 -11.16
N ALA A 85 9.90 -11.61 -9.87
CA ALA A 85 10.05 -12.99 -9.40
C ALA A 85 8.91 -13.33 -8.45
N PRO A 86 7.68 -13.60 -8.97
CA PRO A 86 6.44 -13.60 -8.22
C PRO A 86 6.48 -14.38 -6.91
N ALA A 87 6.67 -13.65 -5.82
CA ALA A 87 6.77 -14.18 -4.45
C ALA A 87 6.57 -13.06 -3.42
N VAL A 88 6.30 -13.45 -2.20
CA VAL A 88 6.54 -12.62 -1.02
C VAL A 88 7.91 -13.02 -0.46
N HIS A 89 8.83 -12.09 -0.43
CA HIS A 89 10.14 -12.30 0.19
C HIS A 89 10.12 -11.88 1.66
N ARG A 90 10.74 -12.69 2.53
CA ARG A 90 11.11 -12.26 3.89
C ARG A 90 12.53 -11.75 3.86
N ILE A 91 12.73 -10.53 4.31
CA ILE A 91 14.02 -9.85 4.39
C ILE A 91 14.27 -9.56 5.88
N THR A 92 15.33 -10.13 6.44
CA THR A 92 15.68 -9.94 7.85
C THR A 92 16.37 -8.57 8.07
N PRO A 93 16.42 -8.05 9.32
CA PRO A 93 17.10 -6.78 9.60
C PRO A 93 18.58 -6.75 9.21
N ASP A 94 19.25 -7.90 9.13
CA ASP A 94 20.62 -8.06 8.65
C ASP A 94 20.73 -8.26 7.13
N GLY A 95 19.62 -8.06 6.39
CA GLY A 95 19.58 -8.03 4.93
C GLY A 95 19.50 -9.39 4.23
N ARG A 96 19.31 -10.51 4.97
CA ARG A 96 19.13 -11.82 4.36
C ARG A 96 17.76 -11.95 3.73
N VAL A 97 17.72 -12.40 2.47
CA VAL A 97 16.49 -12.57 1.68
C VAL A 97 16.16 -14.06 1.58
N SER A 98 14.89 -14.38 1.74
CA SER A 98 14.34 -15.72 1.51
C SER A 98 12.92 -15.62 0.98
N VAL A 99 12.47 -16.60 0.19
CA VAL A 99 11.07 -16.71 -0.23
C VAL A 99 10.24 -17.12 0.98
N TYR A 100 9.23 -16.29 1.33
CA TYR A 100 8.26 -16.60 2.38
C TYR A 100 7.06 -17.35 1.85
N ALA A 101 6.48 -16.88 0.73
CA ALA A 101 5.38 -17.52 0.04
C ALA A 101 5.41 -17.20 -1.47
N ASN A 102 5.01 -18.14 -2.30
CA ASN A 102 4.86 -17.95 -3.75
C ASN A 102 3.60 -18.66 -4.30
N GLY A 103 2.62 -18.92 -3.44
CA GLY A 103 1.44 -19.70 -3.73
C GLY A 103 1.44 -21.07 -3.05
N ASN A 104 0.74 -22.02 -3.63
CA ASN A 104 0.65 -23.41 -3.12
C ASN A 104 0.87 -24.44 -4.23
N ALA A 105 0.60 -25.71 -3.95
CA ALA A 105 0.79 -26.80 -4.93
C ALA A 105 -0.16 -26.70 -6.15
N ALA A 106 -1.35 -26.13 -5.95
CA ALA A 106 -2.36 -26.00 -7.01
C ALA A 106 -2.20 -24.75 -7.86
N GLN A 107 -1.69 -23.66 -7.28
CA GLN A 107 -1.58 -22.36 -7.95
C GLN A 107 -0.39 -21.58 -7.41
N LYS A 108 0.30 -20.87 -8.30
CA LYS A 108 1.33 -19.90 -7.94
C LYS A 108 0.77 -18.48 -7.93
N MET A 109 1.36 -17.61 -7.11
CA MET A 109 1.16 -16.16 -7.21
C MET A 109 1.66 -15.70 -8.58
N ARG A 110 0.99 -14.70 -9.16
CA ARG A 110 1.31 -14.17 -10.48
C ARG A 110 1.89 -12.77 -10.43
N VAL A 111 1.21 -11.88 -9.70
CA VAL A 111 1.60 -10.50 -9.46
C VAL A 111 1.28 -10.17 -8.00
N PRO A 112 2.00 -10.80 -7.03
CA PRO A 112 1.82 -10.41 -5.63
C PRO A 112 2.19 -8.94 -5.49
N ASN A 113 1.22 -8.15 -4.99
CA ASN A 113 1.32 -6.71 -5.03
C ASN A 113 1.43 -6.09 -3.63
N TYR A 114 0.47 -6.33 -2.75
CA TYR A 114 0.44 -5.66 -1.45
C TYR A 114 0.18 -6.62 -0.29
N PRO A 115 1.03 -6.63 0.76
CA PRO A 115 0.88 -7.49 1.92
C PRO A 115 0.32 -6.72 3.14
N VAL A 116 -0.57 -7.35 3.92
CA VAL A 116 -1.10 -6.81 5.18
C VAL A 116 -1.18 -7.91 6.24
N PHE A 117 -0.56 -7.72 7.40
CA PHE A 117 -0.70 -8.63 8.53
C PHE A 117 -1.98 -8.40 9.33
N ASP A 118 -2.60 -9.50 9.81
CA ASP A 118 -3.54 -9.46 10.91
C ASP A 118 -2.84 -9.68 12.27
N ASP A 119 -3.60 -9.55 13.37
CA ASP A 119 -3.06 -9.71 14.72
C ASP A 119 -2.69 -11.17 15.05
N ALA A 120 -3.21 -12.15 14.30
CA ALA A 120 -2.87 -13.56 14.43
C ALA A 120 -1.60 -13.96 13.63
N GLY A 121 -1.02 -13.02 12.88
CA GLY A 121 0.16 -13.23 12.07
C GLY A 121 -0.13 -13.83 10.69
N ASN A 122 -1.39 -13.87 10.25
CA ASN A 122 -1.66 -14.19 8.86
C ASN A 122 -1.34 -12.99 7.99
N LEU A 123 -0.73 -13.23 6.84
CA LEU A 123 -0.45 -12.22 5.84
C LEU A 123 -1.46 -12.32 4.69
N TYR A 124 -2.29 -11.30 4.53
CA TYR A 124 -3.12 -11.15 3.33
C TYR A 124 -2.25 -10.53 2.25
N VAL A 125 -2.30 -11.10 1.04
CA VAL A 125 -1.51 -10.64 -0.11
C VAL A 125 -2.43 -10.47 -1.30
N SER A 126 -2.53 -9.26 -1.85
CA SER A 126 -3.20 -9.05 -3.13
C SER A 126 -2.32 -9.62 -4.26
N ASP A 127 -2.96 -10.34 -5.16
CA ASP A 127 -2.36 -10.85 -6.40
C ASP A 127 -3.13 -10.22 -7.55
N SER A 128 -2.53 -9.24 -8.18
CA SER A 128 -3.23 -8.37 -9.14
C SER A 128 -3.75 -9.13 -10.36
N GLY A 129 -3.11 -10.22 -10.75
CA GLY A 129 -3.41 -10.93 -11.98
C GLY A 129 -3.02 -10.12 -13.22
N ASN A 130 -3.75 -10.30 -14.32
CA ASN A 130 -3.51 -9.56 -15.56
C ASN A 130 -4.37 -8.30 -15.63
N TRP A 131 -3.80 -7.22 -16.14
CA TRP A 131 -4.53 -5.97 -16.33
C TRP A 131 -5.79 -6.17 -17.20
N GLY A 132 -6.95 -5.78 -16.67
CA GLY A 132 -8.24 -5.88 -17.36
C GLY A 132 -8.87 -7.28 -17.40
N ALA A 133 -8.21 -8.33 -16.91
CA ALA A 133 -8.69 -9.71 -17.04
C ALA A 133 -9.61 -10.19 -15.90
N ARG A 134 -9.76 -9.44 -14.83
CA ARG A 134 -10.54 -9.83 -13.64
C ARG A 134 -10.18 -11.21 -13.10
N ASP A 135 -8.90 -11.52 -13.07
CA ASP A 135 -8.35 -12.79 -12.63
C ASP A 135 -7.42 -12.66 -11.43
N GLY A 136 -7.43 -11.49 -10.79
CA GLY A 136 -6.79 -11.24 -9.50
C GLY A 136 -7.43 -12.04 -8.37
N CYS A 137 -6.77 -12.05 -7.22
CA CYS A 137 -7.28 -12.67 -6.00
C CYS A 137 -6.56 -12.13 -4.77
N ILE A 138 -7.03 -12.54 -3.59
CA ILE A 138 -6.32 -12.29 -2.35
C ILE A 138 -5.89 -13.62 -1.76
N TRP A 139 -4.62 -13.73 -1.44
CA TRP A 139 -4.06 -14.87 -0.70
C TRP A 139 -4.12 -14.60 0.80
N LYS A 140 -4.26 -15.67 1.58
CA LYS A 140 -3.97 -15.68 3.01
C LYS A 140 -2.81 -16.64 3.26
N VAL A 141 -1.73 -16.10 3.79
CA VAL A 141 -0.51 -16.84 4.10
C VAL A 141 -0.45 -16.99 5.62
N ALA A 142 -0.51 -18.22 6.10
CA ALA A 142 -0.39 -18.51 7.53
C ALA A 142 1.03 -18.23 8.05
N PRO A 143 1.22 -18.03 9.36
CA PRO A 143 2.55 -18.04 9.95
C PRO A 143 3.33 -19.27 9.52
N GLY A 144 4.58 -19.08 9.01
CA GLY A 144 5.37 -20.16 8.41
C GLY A 144 5.23 -20.33 6.90
N GLY A 145 4.44 -19.48 6.20
CA GLY A 145 4.44 -19.39 4.72
C GLY A 145 3.42 -20.25 3.99
N GLY A 146 2.58 -21.01 4.69
CA GLY A 146 1.50 -21.80 4.08
C GLY A 146 0.43 -20.89 3.44
N ALA A 147 0.30 -20.90 2.10
CA ALA A 147 -0.57 -19.99 1.36
C ALA A 147 -1.83 -20.68 0.82
N ALA A 148 -2.97 -20.00 0.91
CA ALA A 148 -4.23 -20.39 0.27
C ALA A 148 -4.91 -19.16 -0.33
N VAL A 149 -5.62 -19.33 -1.44
CA VAL A 149 -6.46 -18.25 -1.97
C VAL A 149 -7.61 -18.04 -1.00
N TRP A 150 -7.72 -16.82 -0.48
CA TRP A 150 -8.69 -16.43 0.53
C TRP A 150 -9.95 -15.82 -0.08
N ASP A 151 -9.78 -14.95 -1.10
CA ASP A 151 -10.89 -14.31 -1.80
C ASP A 151 -10.63 -14.22 -3.31
N ARG A 152 -11.72 -14.31 -4.10
CA ARG A 152 -11.75 -14.10 -5.54
C ARG A 152 -12.85 -13.12 -5.98
N GLN A 153 -13.55 -12.49 -5.03
CA GLN A 153 -14.57 -11.50 -5.35
C GLN A 153 -13.91 -10.16 -5.71
N ALA A 154 -12.85 -9.76 -4.97
CA ALA A 154 -11.97 -8.69 -5.39
C ALA A 154 -10.96 -9.25 -6.39
N ASN A 155 -11.13 -8.94 -7.67
CA ASN A 155 -10.36 -9.54 -8.76
C ASN A 155 -9.98 -8.55 -9.87
N GLY A 156 -10.29 -7.28 -9.67
CA GLY A 156 -10.11 -6.22 -10.66
C GLY A 156 -8.71 -5.60 -10.60
N PHE A 157 -7.63 -6.34 -10.85
CA PHE A 157 -6.26 -5.91 -10.64
C PHE A 157 -6.09 -5.40 -9.21
N THR A 158 -6.19 -6.34 -8.24
CA THR A 158 -6.10 -6.03 -6.81
C THR A 158 -4.76 -5.42 -6.45
N ASN A 159 -4.79 -4.29 -5.76
CA ASN A 159 -3.63 -3.48 -5.44
C ASN A 159 -3.51 -3.25 -3.92
N GLY A 160 -3.34 -2.02 -3.47
CA GLY A 160 -3.18 -1.66 -2.07
C GLY A 160 -4.33 -2.17 -1.18
N MET A 161 -3.98 -2.55 0.03
CA MET A 161 -4.93 -3.06 1.03
C MET A 161 -4.66 -2.46 2.41
N CYS A 162 -5.70 -2.37 3.25
CA CYS A 162 -5.54 -2.11 4.67
C CYS A 162 -6.66 -2.78 5.49
N LEU A 163 -6.37 -3.11 6.75
CA LEU A 163 -7.35 -3.69 7.66
C LEU A 163 -8.06 -2.61 8.47
N SER A 164 -9.35 -2.78 8.74
CA SER A 164 -10.08 -1.97 9.72
C SER A 164 -9.45 -2.06 11.11
N ALA A 165 -9.72 -1.06 11.96
CA ALA A 165 -9.17 -1.01 13.31
C ALA A 165 -9.50 -2.26 14.13
N ASP A 166 -10.73 -2.77 13.99
CA ASP A 166 -11.23 -3.98 14.67
C ASP A 166 -10.86 -5.29 13.97
N GLY A 167 -10.16 -5.24 12.82
CA GLY A 167 -9.75 -6.40 12.05
C GLY A 167 -10.88 -7.14 11.34
N ARG A 168 -12.11 -6.58 11.31
CA ARG A 168 -13.28 -7.24 10.71
C ARG A 168 -13.44 -7.01 9.22
N TYR A 169 -12.70 -6.08 8.65
CA TYR A 169 -12.77 -5.76 7.23
C TYR A 169 -11.38 -5.59 6.62
N LEU A 170 -11.21 -6.13 5.43
CA LEU A 170 -10.08 -5.85 4.55
C LEU A 170 -10.55 -4.90 3.44
N TYR A 171 -9.99 -3.70 3.39
CA TYR A 171 -10.19 -2.75 2.29
C TYR A 171 -9.23 -3.07 1.16
N VAL A 172 -9.71 -2.96 -0.07
CA VAL A 172 -8.95 -3.34 -1.28
C VAL A 172 -9.14 -2.28 -2.35
N ALA A 173 -8.04 -1.76 -2.88
CA ALA A 173 -8.04 -1.01 -4.13
C ALA A 173 -8.05 -1.98 -5.30
N GLU A 174 -8.96 -1.78 -6.24
CA GLU A 174 -9.03 -2.51 -7.49
C GLU A 174 -8.82 -1.51 -8.63
N SER A 175 -7.73 -1.69 -9.40
CA SER A 175 -7.33 -0.69 -10.40
C SER A 175 -8.04 -0.88 -11.74
N SER A 176 -8.60 -2.08 -12.05
CA SER A 176 -9.29 -2.37 -13.31
C SER A 176 -10.37 -3.45 -13.16
N PRO A 177 -11.67 -3.11 -13.02
CA PRO A 177 -12.24 -1.76 -13.02
C PRO A 177 -11.86 -0.97 -11.76
N PRO A 178 -11.74 0.37 -11.88
CA PRO A 178 -11.28 1.20 -10.79
C PRO A 178 -12.35 1.41 -9.73
N LEU A 179 -12.11 0.88 -8.54
CA LEU A 179 -13.00 1.01 -7.39
C LEU A 179 -12.26 0.71 -6.08
N ILE A 180 -12.87 1.09 -4.97
CA ILE A 180 -12.49 0.63 -3.65
C ILE A 180 -13.59 -0.28 -3.12
N SER A 181 -13.20 -1.45 -2.64
CA SER A 181 -14.10 -2.39 -1.99
C SER A 181 -13.63 -2.73 -0.56
N ARG A 182 -14.49 -3.34 0.23
CA ARG A 182 -14.13 -3.98 1.48
C ARG A 182 -14.70 -5.38 1.52
N ILE A 183 -13.98 -6.29 2.15
CA ILE A 183 -14.37 -7.69 2.34
C ILE A 183 -14.47 -7.94 3.84
N GLU A 184 -15.59 -8.50 4.28
CA GLU A 184 -15.76 -8.92 5.66
C GLU A 184 -14.86 -10.11 5.98
N ILE A 185 -14.21 -10.08 7.14
CA ILE A 185 -13.46 -11.21 7.70
C ILE A 185 -14.34 -11.84 8.74
N LEU A 186 -14.81 -13.05 8.47
CA LEU A 186 -15.71 -13.79 9.35
C LEU A 186 -14.97 -14.30 10.61
N PRO A 187 -15.68 -14.65 11.70
CA PRO A 187 -15.04 -15.11 12.94
C PRO A 187 -14.14 -16.35 12.79
N ASP A 188 -14.36 -17.18 11.78
CA ASP A 188 -13.51 -18.31 11.43
C ASP A 188 -12.30 -17.92 10.55
N GLY A 189 -12.20 -16.64 10.21
CA GLY A 189 -11.15 -16.07 9.38
C GLY A 189 -11.34 -16.28 7.88
N SER A 190 -12.49 -16.79 7.43
CA SER A 190 -12.84 -16.88 6.01
C SER A 190 -13.34 -15.53 5.47
N ALA A 191 -13.34 -15.39 4.14
CA ALA A 191 -13.89 -14.21 3.46
C ALA A 191 -15.42 -14.24 3.50
N GLY A 192 -16.01 -13.15 3.93
CA GLY A 192 -17.44 -12.91 3.94
C GLY A 192 -17.91 -12.09 2.74
N ARG A 193 -18.87 -11.20 2.99
CA ARG A 193 -19.45 -10.32 1.95
C ARG A 193 -18.44 -9.28 1.51
N ARG A 194 -18.41 -9.03 0.19
CA ARG A 194 -17.73 -7.90 -0.42
C ARG A 194 -18.71 -6.77 -0.70
N ASP A 195 -18.38 -5.55 -0.25
CA ASP A 195 -19.11 -4.33 -0.55
C ASP A 195 -18.24 -3.39 -1.39
N ILE A 196 -18.79 -2.78 -2.44
CA ILE A 196 -18.15 -1.67 -3.16
C ILE A 196 -18.43 -0.39 -2.37
N LEU A 197 -17.38 0.36 -2.01
CA LEU A 197 -17.49 1.62 -1.26
C LEU A 197 -17.57 2.83 -2.18
N VAL A 198 -16.74 2.86 -3.23
CA VAL A 198 -16.72 3.93 -4.22
C VAL A 198 -16.18 3.40 -5.54
N GLU A 199 -16.78 3.83 -6.65
CA GLU A 199 -16.26 3.64 -8.00
C GLU A 199 -15.49 4.89 -8.42
N LEU A 200 -14.35 4.70 -9.08
CA LEU A 200 -13.42 5.77 -9.48
C LEU A 200 -13.17 5.72 -11.01
N PRO A 201 -14.21 5.95 -11.83
CA PRO A 201 -14.13 5.73 -13.27
C PRO A 201 -13.02 6.58 -13.92
N ARG A 202 -12.25 5.95 -14.81
CA ARG A 202 -11.13 6.56 -15.54
C ARG A 202 -9.94 6.96 -14.65
N GLN A 203 -9.82 6.34 -13.48
CA GLN A 203 -8.72 6.52 -12.54
C GLN A 203 -8.08 5.16 -12.24
N VAL A 204 -6.90 5.18 -11.60
CA VAL A 204 -6.17 3.96 -11.25
C VAL A 204 -5.85 4.02 -9.75
N PRO A 205 -6.78 3.59 -8.87
CA PRO A 205 -6.51 3.51 -7.43
C PRO A 205 -5.41 2.48 -7.17
N ASP A 206 -4.54 2.82 -6.23
CA ASP A 206 -3.33 2.06 -5.93
C ASP A 206 -3.20 1.79 -4.43
N GLY A 207 -2.53 2.64 -3.66
CA GLY A 207 -2.32 2.46 -2.24
C GLY A 207 -3.47 2.88 -1.35
N LEU A 208 -3.59 2.24 -0.19
CA LEU A 208 -4.60 2.52 0.83
C LEU A 208 -3.97 2.67 2.22
N ALA A 209 -4.47 3.64 3.00
CA ALA A 209 -4.16 3.77 4.41
C ALA A 209 -5.40 4.24 5.20
N LEU A 210 -5.53 3.84 6.46
CA LEU A 210 -6.61 4.27 7.36
C LEU A 210 -6.08 5.15 8.48
N ASP A 211 -6.90 6.11 8.93
CA ASP A 211 -6.67 6.82 10.17
C ASP A 211 -7.55 6.28 11.32
N ILE A 212 -7.31 6.79 12.52
CA ILE A 212 -8.05 6.35 13.72
C ILE A 212 -9.51 6.80 13.75
N ALA A 213 -9.90 7.76 12.91
CA ALA A 213 -11.29 8.21 12.74
C ALA A 213 -12.04 7.37 11.69
N GLY A 214 -11.34 6.44 11.01
CA GLY A 214 -11.90 5.57 9.99
C GLY A 214 -11.96 6.19 8.59
N HIS A 215 -11.26 7.31 8.37
CA HIS A 215 -11.10 7.84 7.01
C HIS A 215 -10.10 6.97 6.24
N LEU A 216 -10.47 6.63 5.00
CA LEU A 216 -9.63 5.86 4.09
C LEU A 216 -8.93 6.82 3.12
N TYR A 217 -7.61 6.82 3.14
CA TYR A 217 -6.76 7.55 2.21
C TYR A 217 -6.45 6.67 1.02
N ILE A 218 -6.53 7.24 -0.19
CA ILE A 218 -6.40 6.54 -1.46
C ILE A 218 -5.43 7.31 -2.34
N SER A 219 -4.33 6.71 -2.72
CA SER A 219 -3.46 7.23 -3.77
C SER A 219 -3.90 6.70 -5.14
N LEU A 220 -3.75 7.53 -6.15
CA LEU A 220 -4.05 7.14 -7.52
C LEU A 220 -2.77 7.16 -8.35
N TYR A 221 -2.40 6.03 -8.94
CA TYR A 221 -1.33 5.97 -9.93
C TYR A 221 -1.59 6.94 -11.09
N ASN A 222 -2.87 7.07 -11.50
CA ASN A 222 -3.30 8.00 -12.53
C ASN A 222 -4.77 8.38 -12.33
N PRO A 223 -5.11 9.68 -12.28
CA PRO A 223 -4.25 10.87 -12.23
C PRO A 223 -3.50 10.99 -10.88
N ASN A 224 -2.59 11.99 -10.75
CA ASN A 224 -1.76 12.21 -9.55
C ASN A 224 -2.58 12.83 -8.42
N ILE A 225 -3.49 12.06 -7.84
CA ILE A 225 -4.45 12.52 -6.82
C ILE A 225 -4.29 11.69 -5.54
N ILE A 226 -4.45 12.35 -4.41
CA ILE A 226 -4.69 11.72 -3.11
C ILE A 226 -6.12 12.07 -2.67
N TYR A 227 -6.93 11.04 -2.45
CA TYR A 227 -8.28 11.17 -1.90
C TYR A 227 -8.31 10.78 -0.42
N ARG A 228 -9.37 11.28 0.25
CA ARG A 228 -9.86 10.79 1.53
C ARG A 228 -11.33 10.40 1.38
N LEU A 229 -11.66 9.15 1.66
CA LEU A 229 -13.03 8.66 1.75
C LEU A 229 -13.42 8.63 3.22
N THR A 230 -14.43 9.41 3.58
CA THR A 230 -14.94 9.49 4.95
C THR A 230 -15.86 8.30 5.29
N PRO A 231 -16.09 7.97 6.58
CA PRO A 231 -16.97 6.85 6.96
C PRO A 231 -18.41 6.99 6.48
N ASP A 232 -18.89 8.20 6.21
CA ASP A 232 -20.23 8.46 5.65
C ASP A 232 -20.29 8.35 4.11
N GLY A 233 -19.14 8.03 3.47
CA GLY A 233 -19.04 7.81 2.02
C GLY A 233 -18.72 9.08 1.21
N THR A 234 -18.37 10.20 1.85
CA THR A 234 -17.94 11.41 1.12
C THR A 234 -16.51 11.25 0.63
N LEU A 235 -16.29 11.47 -0.66
CA LEU A 235 -14.96 11.44 -1.28
C LEU A 235 -14.42 12.87 -1.39
N GLU A 236 -13.29 13.14 -0.74
CA GLU A 236 -12.65 14.45 -0.67
C GLU A 236 -11.30 14.40 -1.39
N THR A 237 -11.02 15.42 -2.22
CA THR A 237 -9.70 15.59 -2.83
C THR A 237 -8.77 16.29 -1.85
N LEU A 238 -7.72 15.62 -1.39
CA LEU A 238 -6.71 16.20 -0.51
C LEU A 238 -5.58 16.87 -1.29
N TYR A 239 -5.20 16.27 -2.41
CA TYR A 239 -4.16 16.76 -3.30
C TYR A 239 -4.47 16.36 -4.73
N ASP A 240 -4.31 17.27 -5.66
CA ASP A 240 -4.45 17.05 -7.11
C ASP A 240 -3.27 17.72 -7.81
N ASP A 241 -2.32 16.93 -8.29
CA ASP A 241 -1.13 17.41 -8.97
C ASP A 241 -1.25 17.25 -10.49
N TRP A 242 -2.22 17.93 -11.08
CA TRP A 242 -2.46 17.88 -12.52
C TRP A 242 -1.26 18.42 -13.33
N GLU A 243 -0.42 19.28 -12.73
CA GLU A 243 0.81 19.81 -13.35
C GLU A 243 2.01 18.89 -13.21
N GLN A 244 1.92 17.84 -12.38
CA GLN A 244 2.99 16.86 -12.12
C GLN A 244 4.27 17.51 -11.57
N LEU A 245 4.11 18.44 -10.65
CA LEU A 245 5.23 19.19 -10.08
C LEU A 245 5.82 18.51 -8.83
N MET A 246 5.00 17.84 -8.07
CA MET A 246 5.39 17.17 -6.81
C MET A 246 5.19 15.67 -6.89
N LEU A 247 4.00 15.21 -7.32
CA LEU A 247 3.65 13.80 -7.41
C LEU A 247 3.58 13.36 -8.87
N VAL A 248 4.31 12.31 -9.21
CA VAL A 248 4.20 11.67 -10.52
C VAL A 248 4.00 10.18 -10.32
N ALA A 249 2.79 9.71 -10.64
CA ALA A 249 2.32 8.36 -10.33
C ALA A 249 2.47 8.04 -8.84
N PRO A 250 1.68 8.66 -7.93
CA PRO A 250 1.68 8.28 -6.53
C PRO A 250 1.05 6.89 -6.39
N THR A 251 1.88 5.91 -6.04
CA THR A 251 1.49 4.52 -5.89
C THR A 251 1.02 4.24 -4.47
N ASN A 252 1.93 4.19 -3.54
CA ASN A 252 1.64 3.73 -2.21
C ASN A 252 1.66 4.86 -1.17
N ILE A 253 0.86 4.69 -0.11
CA ILE A 253 0.79 5.61 1.01
C ILE A 253 0.82 4.85 2.34
N ALA A 254 1.45 5.44 3.35
CA ALA A 254 1.45 4.90 4.70
C ALA A 254 1.48 6.02 5.74
N PHE A 255 0.89 5.79 6.88
CA PHE A 255 1.11 6.65 8.04
C PHE A 255 2.36 6.25 8.79
N GLY A 256 3.09 7.23 9.30
CA GLY A 256 4.30 7.05 10.09
C GLY A 256 4.56 8.17 11.08
N GLY A 257 5.75 8.14 11.67
CA GLY A 257 6.15 9.04 12.73
C GLY A 257 5.76 8.54 14.13
N PRO A 258 6.37 9.08 15.19
CA PRO A 258 6.12 8.65 16.57
C PRO A 258 4.67 8.78 16.99
N ASP A 259 3.97 9.77 16.46
CA ASP A 259 2.56 10.08 16.71
C ASP A 259 1.62 9.60 15.60
N MET A 260 2.16 8.93 14.57
CA MET A 260 1.42 8.49 13.38
C MET A 260 0.74 9.64 12.60
N LYS A 261 1.24 10.86 12.71
CA LYS A 261 0.68 12.04 12.04
C LYS A 261 1.44 12.47 10.79
N THR A 262 2.25 11.60 10.23
CA THR A 262 2.92 11.85 8.95
C THR A 262 2.38 10.89 7.91
N LEU A 263 1.75 11.41 6.86
CA LEU A 263 1.43 10.64 5.66
C LEU A 263 2.67 10.57 4.78
N ILE A 264 3.12 9.37 4.45
CA ILE A 264 4.27 9.06 3.58
C ILE A 264 3.71 8.64 2.24
N ILE A 265 4.21 9.18 1.15
CA ILE A 265 3.68 8.96 -0.20
C ILE A 265 4.84 8.58 -1.13
N ALA A 266 4.76 7.41 -1.76
CA ALA A 266 5.64 7.02 -2.85
C ALA A 266 5.22 7.73 -4.14
N SER A 267 6.18 8.26 -4.88
CA SER A 267 5.98 8.87 -6.21
C SER A 267 6.86 8.11 -7.20
N LEU A 268 6.29 7.04 -7.78
CA LEU A 268 7.00 6.06 -8.59
C LEU A 268 7.79 6.73 -9.73
N CYS A 269 7.08 7.41 -10.63
CA CYS A 269 7.68 8.07 -11.77
C CYS A 269 8.39 9.39 -11.41
N GLY A 270 8.19 9.89 -10.19
CA GLY A 270 8.91 11.02 -9.63
C GLY A 270 10.24 10.64 -8.96
N TRP A 271 10.53 9.34 -8.82
CA TRP A 271 11.74 8.80 -8.17
C TRP A 271 11.94 9.35 -6.75
N SER A 272 10.86 9.61 -6.06
CA SER A 272 10.88 10.36 -4.81
C SER A 272 9.86 9.87 -3.81
N VAL A 273 10.08 10.20 -2.56
CA VAL A 273 9.12 10.02 -1.48
C VAL A 273 8.75 11.38 -0.91
N HIS A 274 7.48 11.58 -0.64
CA HIS A 274 6.93 12.80 -0.07
C HIS A 274 6.30 12.53 1.28
N VAL A 275 6.23 13.56 2.11
CA VAL A 275 5.53 13.51 3.40
C VAL A 275 4.61 14.71 3.56
N ALA A 276 3.50 14.49 4.27
CA ALA A 276 2.58 15.54 4.69
C ALA A 276 2.23 15.38 6.17
N ALA A 277 2.09 16.50 6.88
CA ALA A 277 1.57 16.50 8.24
C ALA A 277 0.05 16.32 8.23
N MET A 278 -0.46 15.45 9.10
CA MET A 278 -1.87 15.12 9.22
C MET A 278 -2.40 15.54 10.59
N GLU A 279 -3.64 16.04 10.62
CA GLU A 279 -4.30 16.36 11.89
C GLU A 279 -4.70 15.09 12.65
N THR A 280 -5.32 14.14 11.94
CA THR A 280 -5.75 12.86 12.50
C THR A 280 -4.62 11.84 12.36
N PRO A 281 -4.24 11.16 13.45
CA PRO A 281 -3.25 10.10 13.38
C PRO A 281 -3.72 8.92 12.52
N GLY A 282 -2.80 8.35 11.77
CA GLY A 282 -3.02 7.08 11.07
C GLY A 282 -3.25 5.93 12.04
N LEU A 283 -3.97 4.93 11.54
CA LEU A 283 -4.11 3.66 12.25
C LEU A 283 -2.75 2.96 12.28
N ARG A 284 -2.33 2.52 13.47
CA ARG A 284 -1.06 1.79 13.63
C ARG A 284 -1.10 0.50 12.84
N LEU A 285 -0.05 0.23 12.09
CA LEU A 285 0.15 -1.04 11.40
C LEU A 285 0.31 -2.17 12.44
N ARG A 286 -0.10 -3.38 12.03
CA ARG A 286 0.07 -4.58 12.85
C ARG A 286 1.45 -5.17 12.61
N TYR A 287 2.18 -5.37 13.70
CA TYR A 287 3.49 -6.03 13.70
C TYR A 287 3.38 -7.31 14.53
N PRO A 288 2.88 -8.42 13.95
CA PRO A 288 2.72 -9.65 14.70
C PRO A 288 4.08 -10.24 15.08
N LYS A 289 4.13 -10.92 16.24
CA LYS A 289 5.26 -11.75 16.58
C LYS A 289 5.03 -13.14 15.99
N LEU A 290 5.78 -13.45 14.92
CA LEU A 290 5.68 -14.75 14.29
C LEU A 290 6.56 -15.75 15.04
N THR A 291 5.95 -16.79 15.62
CA THR A 291 6.70 -17.95 16.15
C THR A 291 7.28 -18.73 14.97
N GLN A 292 8.59 -18.92 15.01
CA GLN A 292 9.34 -19.73 14.01
C GLN A 292 8.96 -21.20 14.11
#